data_8f01a7fc0d5da0080c73a3cbbe3cecb0
#
_entry.id   8f01a7fc0d5da0080c73a3cbbe3cecb0
#
_cell.length_a   1.000
_cell.length_b   1.000
_cell.length_c   1.000
_cell.angle_alpha   90.00
_cell.angle_beta   90.00
_cell.angle_gamma   90.00
#
_symmetry.space_group_name_H-M   'P 1'
#
loop_
_entity.id
_entity.type
_entity.pdbx_description
1 polymer ?
#
loop_
_entity_poly.entity_id
_entity_poly.type
_entity_poly.pdbx_seq_one_letter_code
_entity_poly.pdbx_strand_id
1 'polypeptide(L)'
;MNETEYLIIGGGPTGLGAATRLQEKGKDWHLLEAEDHFGGLAASFKDEKGFTWDLGGHVQFSHYETFDRYMDLALGKDGWFNHERESWIWIKNRFVPYPFQMNLHRLDPEDRDRCIAGLRQAKEAFQVSNFREWILATFGSGIAELFLLPYNFKVWAYPPEIMDYHWIGERVAVPDLCAVMKSIETGEDQVSWGPNRTFRFPKHGGTGAVWTAIGRMLPAERVSLSTRVERIDLGNKVVQTRDGEKWRYRHLISSMALDSLINVAPGVVQADVVTKLRFSDTHVVGVGIEGQPPEHLKTKCWMYFPESHSPYYRITVFSNYSCNNVPRPDEQWSLMTETSESVHKPVDQERLLEDTLNALRRDRLLPGSAKIVSTVVRKIPHAYPTPFLGRDAVVDPVLRLFEGFGVFSRGRFGAWKYEVSNQDHCFAQGYEWAERIVLSGGKDLEPTLFHAEVVNCRKNA
;
A
#
# COMPACT_ATOMS: atom_id res chain seq x y z
N MET A 1 -25.31 -22.72 -16.05
CA MET A 1 -24.55 -22.61 -14.79
C MET A 1 -23.17 -23.16 -15.11
N ASN A 2 -22.15 -22.30 -14.92
CA ASN A 2 -20.76 -22.66 -15.15
C ASN A 2 -20.23 -23.44 -13.92
N GLU A 3 -19.22 -24.28 -14.12
CA GLU A 3 -18.59 -25.06 -13.03
C GLU A 3 -17.08 -24.99 -13.15
N THR A 4 -16.37 -24.86 -12.00
CA THR A 4 -14.92 -24.93 -11.93
C THR A 4 -14.50 -25.50 -10.56
N GLU A 5 -13.35 -26.17 -10.50
CA GLU A 5 -12.84 -26.66 -9.22
C GLU A 5 -12.38 -25.49 -8.33
N TYR A 6 -11.69 -24.51 -8.91
CA TYR A 6 -11.14 -23.35 -8.19
C TYR A 6 -11.69 -22.06 -8.79
N LEU A 7 -12.47 -21.32 -8.02
CA LEU A 7 -12.97 -20.01 -8.42
C LEU A 7 -12.15 -18.91 -7.72
N ILE A 8 -11.73 -17.91 -8.50
CA ILE A 8 -10.95 -16.78 -8.02
C ILE A 8 -11.79 -15.52 -8.19
N ILE A 9 -11.97 -14.73 -7.13
CA ILE A 9 -12.65 -13.43 -7.18
C ILE A 9 -11.60 -12.32 -6.96
N GLY A 10 -11.43 -11.51 -7.99
CA GLY A 10 -10.54 -10.37 -8.06
C GLY A 10 -9.28 -10.62 -8.88
N GLY A 11 -8.99 -9.71 -9.82
CA GLY A 11 -7.82 -9.69 -10.71
C GLY A 11 -6.66 -8.82 -10.23
N GLY A 12 -6.60 -8.53 -8.92
CA GLY A 12 -5.47 -7.87 -8.28
C GLY A 12 -4.30 -8.85 -8.01
N PRO A 13 -3.22 -8.39 -7.35
CA PRO A 13 -2.03 -9.22 -7.08
C PRO A 13 -2.35 -10.58 -6.48
N THR A 14 -3.27 -10.67 -5.53
CA THR A 14 -3.64 -11.92 -4.85
C THR A 14 -4.33 -12.91 -5.79
N GLY A 15 -5.32 -12.46 -6.56
CA GLY A 15 -6.01 -13.34 -7.49
C GLY A 15 -5.09 -13.81 -8.63
N LEU A 16 -4.21 -12.92 -9.11
CA LEU A 16 -3.21 -13.27 -10.12
C LEU A 16 -2.17 -14.26 -9.56
N GLY A 17 -1.75 -14.12 -8.31
CA GLY A 17 -0.89 -15.10 -7.65
C GLY A 17 -1.52 -16.48 -7.57
N ALA A 18 -2.81 -16.56 -7.21
CA ALA A 18 -3.56 -17.81 -7.19
C ALA A 18 -3.71 -18.42 -8.59
N ALA A 19 -4.12 -17.59 -9.56
CA ALA A 19 -4.33 -18.03 -10.94
C ALA A 19 -3.04 -18.57 -11.59
N THR A 20 -1.92 -17.87 -11.41
CA THR A 20 -0.63 -18.32 -11.94
C THR A 20 -0.22 -19.66 -11.36
N ARG A 21 -0.39 -19.87 -10.04
CA ARG A 21 -0.01 -21.15 -9.42
C ARG A 21 -0.94 -22.29 -9.82
N LEU A 22 -2.24 -22.08 -9.89
CA LEU A 22 -3.19 -23.08 -10.36
C LEU A 22 -2.93 -23.45 -11.83
N GLN A 23 -2.57 -22.45 -12.67
CA GLN A 23 -2.18 -22.67 -14.06
C GLN A 23 -0.90 -23.52 -14.17
N GLU A 24 0.13 -23.21 -13.39
CA GLU A 24 1.38 -24.01 -13.32
C GLU A 24 1.10 -25.49 -12.93
N LYS A 25 0.10 -25.70 -12.08
CA LYS A 25 -0.30 -27.04 -11.60
C LYS A 25 -1.31 -27.74 -12.52
N GLY A 26 -1.69 -27.13 -13.66
CA GLY A 26 -2.64 -27.71 -14.62
C GLY A 26 -4.03 -27.92 -14.02
N LYS A 27 -4.48 -27.08 -13.10
CA LYS A 27 -5.77 -27.21 -12.41
C LYS A 27 -6.88 -26.56 -13.20
N ASP A 28 -8.12 -26.97 -12.93
CA ASP A 28 -9.31 -26.34 -13.46
C ASP A 28 -9.71 -25.15 -12.58
N TRP A 29 -9.54 -23.93 -13.10
CA TRP A 29 -9.80 -22.68 -12.39
C TRP A 29 -10.44 -21.64 -13.31
N HIS A 30 -11.13 -20.66 -12.70
CA HIS A 30 -11.66 -19.50 -13.40
C HIS A 30 -11.55 -18.26 -12.53
N LEU A 31 -11.24 -17.10 -13.14
CA LEU A 31 -11.09 -15.82 -12.46
C LEU A 31 -12.18 -14.84 -12.90
N LEU A 32 -12.87 -14.24 -11.91
CA LEU A 32 -13.86 -13.18 -12.10
C LEU A 32 -13.29 -11.87 -11.56
N GLU A 33 -13.20 -10.84 -12.40
CA GLU A 33 -12.77 -9.49 -12.04
C GLU A 33 -13.89 -8.48 -12.34
N ALA A 34 -14.16 -7.59 -11.38
CA ALA A 34 -15.25 -6.61 -11.48
C ALA A 34 -14.97 -5.47 -12.48
N GLU A 35 -13.68 -5.11 -12.63
CA GLU A 35 -13.26 -4.05 -13.54
C GLU A 35 -12.89 -4.64 -14.91
N ASP A 36 -12.70 -3.77 -15.89
CA ASP A 36 -12.29 -4.15 -17.26
C ASP A 36 -10.77 -4.38 -17.40
N HIS A 37 -10.04 -4.32 -16.28
CA HIS A 37 -8.59 -4.41 -16.23
C HIS A 37 -8.09 -5.13 -14.98
N PHE A 38 -6.85 -5.62 -15.04
CA PHE A 38 -6.15 -6.23 -13.92
C PHE A 38 -5.48 -5.19 -13.02
N GLY A 39 -5.12 -5.62 -11.81
CA GLY A 39 -4.26 -4.89 -10.88
C GLY A 39 -4.95 -4.44 -9.59
N GLY A 40 -6.28 -4.29 -9.57
CA GLY A 40 -7.01 -3.81 -8.40
C GLY A 40 -6.41 -2.50 -7.87
N LEU A 41 -6.04 -2.43 -6.57
CA LEU A 41 -5.40 -1.24 -5.98
C LEU A 41 -3.99 -0.94 -6.53
N ALA A 42 -3.36 -1.89 -7.23
CA ALA A 42 -2.07 -1.70 -7.87
C ALA A 42 -2.20 -1.35 -9.37
N ALA A 43 -3.39 -1.02 -9.84
CA ALA A 43 -3.62 -0.58 -11.20
C ALA A 43 -3.10 0.83 -11.45
N SER A 44 -2.91 1.16 -12.73
CA SER A 44 -2.55 2.49 -13.22
C SER A 44 -3.51 2.90 -14.33
N PHE A 45 -3.62 4.20 -14.56
CA PHE A 45 -4.47 4.74 -15.62
C PHE A 45 -3.78 5.90 -16.34
N LYS A 46 -4.22 6.19 -17.55
CA LYS A 46 -3.86 7.41 -18.26
C LYS A 46 -4.98 8.41 -18.18
N ASP A 47 -4.63 9.69 -17.99
CA ASP A 47 -5.60 10.77 -18.12
C ASP A 47 -5.77 11.20 -19.60
N GLU A 48 -6.73 12.10 -19.82
CA GLU A 48 -7.04 12.62 -21.16
C GLU A 48 -5.88 13.41 -21.80
N LYS A 49 -4.92 13.87 -21.00
CA LYS A 49 -3.72 14.58 -21.44
C LYS A 49 -2.54 13.64 -21.70
N GLY A 50 -2.70 12.34 -21.41
CA GLY A 50 -1.71 11.30 -21.65
C GLY A 50 -0.74 11.05 -20.49
N PHE A 51 -0.90 11.71 -19.34
CA PHE A 51 -0.13 11.40 -18.15
C PHE A 51 -0.55 10.05 -17.57
N THR A 52 0.44 9.27 -17.15
CA THR A 52 0.20 8.02 -16.43
C THR A 52 0.17 8.30 -14.93
N TRP A 53 -0.80 7.68 -14.22
CA TRP A 53 -0.98 7.80 -12.78
C TRP A 53 -1.21 6.44 -12.15
N ASP A 54 -0.65 6.24 -10.96
CA ASP A 54 -0.96 5.09 -10.11
C ASP A 54 -2.07 5.43 -9.12
N LEU A 55 -2.67 4.41 -8.51
CA LEU A 55 -3.67 4.58 -7.43
C LEU A 55 -3.01 4.81 -6.05
N GLY A 56 -1.80 5.35 -6.03
CA GLY A 56 -0.98 5.64 -4.88
C GLY A 56 0.50 5.51 -5.20
N GLY A 57 1.39 5.94 -4.30
CA GLY A 57 2.84 5.89 -4.51
C GLY A 57 3.39 4.48 -4.38
N HIS A 58 3.23 3.67 -5.40
CA HIS A 58 3.68 2.29 -5.44
C HIS A 58 5.10 2.17 -5.98
N VAL A 59 5.88 1.25 -5.41
CA VAL A 59 7.20 0.83 -5.92
C VAL A 59 7.32 -0.68 -5.81
N GLN A 60 8.21 -1.31 -6.59
CA GLN A 60 8.42 -2.74 -6.59
C GLN A 60 9.71 -3.09 -5.84
N PHE A 61 9.56 -3.74 -4.72
CA PHE A 61 10.59 -4.46 -3.98
C PHE A 61 9.98 -5.77 -3.48
N SER A 62 10.78 -6.74 -3.08
CA SER A 62 10.28 -8.09 -2.87
C SER A 62 10.91 -8.79 -1.69
N HIS A 63 10.14 -9.65 -1.04
CA HIS A 63 10.58 -10.62 -0.04
C HIS A 63 10.59 -12.06 -0.62
N TYR A 64 10.26 -12.23 -1.92
CA TYR A 64 10.00 -13.55 -2.51
C TYR A 64 10.65 -13.72 -3.87
N GLU A 65 11.47 -14.74 -4.04
CA GLU A 65 12.05 -15.12 -5.34
C GLU A 65 10.97 -15.41 -6.41
N THR A 66 9.86 -16.00 -5.98
CA THR A 66 8.74 -16.28 -6.88
C THR A 66 8.15 -14.99 -7.44
N PHE A 67 7.98 -13.98 -6.60
CA PHE A 67 7.51 -12.67 -7.04
C PHE A 67 8.49 -12.03 -8.02
N ASP A 68 9.79 -12.03 -7.70
CA ASP A 68 10.83 -11.47 -8.59
C ASP A 68 10.83 -12.16 -9.95
N ARG A 69 10.68 -13.49 -9.98
CA ARG A 69 10.55 -14.25 -11.22
C ARG A 69 9.37 -13.79 -12.08
N TYR A 70 8.20 -13.58 -11.47
CA TYR A 70 7.03 -13.11 -12.21
C TYR A 70 7.14 -11.65 -12.66
N MET A 71 7.81 -10.80 -11.89
CA MET A 71 8.12 -9.44 -12.32
C MET A 71 9.02 -9.44 -13.58
N ASP A 72 10.04 -10.30 -13.60
CA ASP A 72 10.94 -10.44 -14.74
C ASP A 72 10.25 -11.06 -15.95
N LEU A 73 9.35 -12.03 -15.75
CA LEU A 73 8.55 -12.61 -16.83
C LEU A 73 7.57 -11.58 -17.42
N ALA A 74 6.96 -10.74 -16.59
CA ALA A 74 5.95 -9.78 -17.00
C ALA A 74 6.48 -8.71 -17.94
N LEU A 75 7.61 -8.10 -17.63
CA LEU A 75 8.13 -6.93 -18.34
C LEU A 75 9.50 -7.16 -19.01
N GLY A 76 10.12 -8.32 -18.79
CA GLY A 76 11.51 -8.57 -19.18
C GLY A 76 12.51 -7.77 -18.34
N LYS A 77 13.80 -8.09 -18.47
CA LYS A 77 14.87 -7.40 -17.73
C LYS A 77 14.99 -5.92 -18.11
N ASP A 78 14.72 -5.59 -19.38
CA ASP A 78 14.82 -4.23 -19.90
C ASP A 78 13.58 -3.37 -19.64
N GLY A 79 12.51 -3.94 -19.09
CA GLY A 79 11.24 -3.24 -18.80
C GLY A 79 11.26 -2.34 -17.56
N TRP A 80 12.40 -2.24 -16.86
CA TRP A 80 12.49 -1.62 -15.55
C TRP A 80 13.47 -0.46 -15.50
N PHE A 81 13.14 0.56 -14.69
CA PHE A 81 14.10 1.45 -14.07
C PHE A 81 14.44 0.92 -12.66
N ASN A 82 15.72 1.01 -12.29
CA ASN A 82 16.20 0.71 -10.95
C ASN A 82 16.54 2.03 -10.26
N HIS A 83 16.00 2.20 -9.07
CA HIS A 83 16.15 3.42 -8.29
C HIS A 83 16.82 3.15 -6.95
N GLU A 84 17.69 4.04 -6.53
CA GLU A 84 18.01 4.24 -5.13
C GLU A 84 16.99 5.19 -4.52
N ARG A 85 16.52 4.87 -3.32
CA ARG A 85 15.49 5.66 -2.66
C ARG A 85 16.03 7.02 -2.21
N GLU A 86 15.46 8.07 -2.75
CA GLU A 86 15.62 9.46 -2.31
C GLU A 86 14.32 9.94 -1.64
N SER A 87 14.14 9.62 -0.35
CA SER A 87 12.94 10.01 0.40
C SER A 87 13.27 11.01 1.52
N TRP A 88 12.37 11.97 1.71
CA TRP A 88 12.59 13.13 2.56
C TRP A 88 11.35 13.47 3.38
N ILE A 89 11.55 14.15 4.52
CA ILE A 89 10.49 14.76 5.30
C ILE A 89 10.56 16.26 5.09
N TRP A 90 9.44 16.88 4.68
CA TRP A 90 9.29 18.32 4.64
C TRP A 90 8.69 18.79 5.96
N ILE A 91 9.45 19.54 6.72
CA ILE A 91 9.06 20.03 8.04
C ILE A 91 9.70 21.39 8.32
N LYS A 92 8.93 22.35 8.84
CA LYS A 92 9.40 23.70 9.16
C LYS A 92 10.18 24.35 8.01
N ASN A 93 9.65 24.24 6.79
CA ASN A 93 10.22 24.79 5.53
C ASN A 93 11.61 24.23 5.16
N ARG A 94 11.96 23.02 5.57
CA ARG A 94 13.22 22.34 5.20
C ARG A 94 13.02 20.87 4.91
N PHE A 95 13.95 20.30 4.17
CA PHE A 95 14.02 18.87 3.94
C PHE A 95 14.93 18.20 4.97
N VAL A 96 14.42 17.16 5.63
CA VAL A 96 15.17 16.23 6.48
C VAL A 96 15.17 14.88 5.80
N PRO A 97 16.33 14.22 5.58
CA PRO A 97 16.35 12.89 4.96
C PRO A 97 15.60 11.85 5.78
N TYR A 98 15.04 10.87 5.11
CA TYR A 98 14.45 9.70 5.78
C TYR A 98 15.56 8.67 6.13
N PRO A 99 15.55 8.07 7.32
CA PRO A 99 14.56 8.23 8.40
C PRO A 99 14.80 9.51 9.24
N PHE A 100 13.71 10.22 9.55
CA PHE A 100 13.75 11.48 10.31
C PHE A 100 14.55 11.38 11.61
N GLN A 101 14.27 10.35 12.40
CA GLN A 101 14.86 10.13 13.73
C GLN A 101 16.36 9.87 13.73
N MET A 102 16.94 9.57 12.57
CA MET A 102 18.38 9.38 12.41
C MET A 102 19.10 10.66 11.92
N ASN A 103 18.33 11.67 11.48
CA ASN A 103 18.86 12.88 10.83
C ASN A 103 18.50 14.17 11.59
N LEU A 104 18.52 14.10 12.93
CA LEU A 104 18.14 15.23 13.79
C LEU A 104 19.11 16.44 13.68
N HIS A 105 20.32 16.24 13.18
CA HIS A 105 21.28 17.32 12.90
C HIS A 105 20.77 18.35 11.87
N ARG A 106 19.79 17.96 11.06
CA ARG A 106 19.14 18.84 10.08
C ARG A 106 18.10 19.79 10.68
N LEU A 107 17.75 19.61 11.96
CA LEU A 107 16.78 20.45 12.68
C LEU A 107 17.43 21.70 13.24
N ASP A 108 16.59 22.68 13.61
CA ASP A 108 17.04 23.80 14.43
C ASP A 108 17.52 23.30 15.79
N PRO A 109 18.48 23.99 16.43
CA PRO A 109 19.05 23.53 17.70
C PRO A 109 18.02 23.24 18.79
N GLU A 110 16.98 24.06 18.92
CA GLU A 110 15.92 23.89 19.91
C GLU A 110 15.15 22.59 19.70
N ASP A 111 14.68 22.31 18.46
CA ASP A 111 13.95 21.09 18.10
C ASP A 111 14.85 19.85 18.23
N ARG A 112 16.09 19.95 17.77
CA ARG A 112 17.08 18.87 17.88
C ARG A 112 17.30 18.48 19.34
N ASP A 113 17.58 19.47 20.21
CA ASP A 113 17.90 19.23 21.61
C ASP A 113 16.68 18.67 22.37
N ARG A 114 15.46 19.14 22.02
CA ARG A 114 14.20 18.57 22.51
C ARG A 114 14.03 17.10 22.07
N CYS A 115 14.33 16.77 20.82
CA CYS A 115 14.28 15.39 20.33
C CYS A 115 15.28 14.47 21.05
N ILE A 116 16.51 14.94 21.25
CA ILE A 116 17.56 14.21 21.97
C ILE A 116 17.16 13.98 23.44
N ALA A 117 16.66 15.01 24.11
CA ALA A 117 16.20 14.91 25.50
C ALA A 117 15.07 13.86 25.63
N GLY A 118 14.08 13.92 24.75
CA GLY A 118 13.00 12.94 24.70
C GLY A 118 13.49 11.51 24.45
N LEU A 119 14.43 11.33 23.50
CA LEU A 119 14.99 10.03 23.15
C LEU A 119 15.80 9.41 24.31
N ARG A 120 16.50 10.22 25.09
CA ARG A 120 17.20 9.73 26.29
C ARG A 120 16.26 9.24 27.38
N GLN A 121 15.08 9.83 27.50
CA GLN A 121 14.04 9.46 28.49
C GLN A 121 13.18 8.29 28.02
N ALA A 122 13.12 8.00 26.71
CA ALA A 122 12.24 7.01 26.10
C ALA A 122 12.40 5.57 26.65
N LYS A 123 13.55 5.22 27.23
CA LYS A 123 13.87 3.88 27.74
C LYS A 123 13.35 3.59 29.16
N GLU A 124 12.75 4.55 29.85
CA GLU A 124 12.26 4.38 31.21
C GLU A 124 10.76 4.08 31.22
N ALA A 125 10.45 2.78 31.20
CA ALA A 125 9.20 2.13 31.63
C ALA A 125 7.86 2.69 31.13
N PHE A 126 7.34 2.14 30.01
CA PHE A 126 5.92 2.22 29.71
C PHE A 126 5.36 0.81 29.46
N GLN A 127 4.23 0.51 30.07
CA GLN A 127 3.39 -0.57 29.61
C GLN A 127 2.72 -0.08 28.31
N VAL A 128 3.14 -0.63 27.18
CA VAL A 128 2.66 -0.22 25.85
C VAL A 128 1.36 -0.98 25.54
N SER A 129 0.29 -0.27 25.31
CA SER A 129 -1.01 -0.84 24.97
C SER A 129 -1.56 -0.43 23.60
N ASN A 130 -0.99 0.61 22.99
CA ASN A 130 -1.43 1.15 21.71
C ASN A 130 -0.27 1.80 20.95
N PHE A 131 -0.53 2.20 19.70
CA PHE A 131 0.49 2.74 18.81
C PHE A 131 1.04 4.10 19.31
N ARG A 132 0.23 4.96 19.94
CA ARG A 132 0.71 6.21 20.51
C ARG A 132 1.73 5.97 21.62
N GLU A 133 1.41 5.07 22.54
CA GLU A 133 2.31 4.71 23.64
C GLU A 133 3.60 4.07 23.14
N TRP A 134 3.50 3.22 22.11
CA TRP A 134 4.69 2.65 21.45
C TRP A 134 5.59 3.73 20.84
N ILE A 135 5.00 4.72 20.15
CA ILE A 135 5.79 5.86 19.58
C ILE A 135 6.50 6.61 20.72
N LEU A 136 5.79 6.95 21.79
CA LEU A 136 6.38 7.70 22.92
C LEU A 136 7.47 6.89 23.65
N ALA A 137 7.25 5.61 23.88
CA ALA A 137 8.21 4.71 24.53
C ALA A 137 9.47 4.47 23.68
N THR A 138 9.34 4.47 22.36
CA THR A 138 10.44 4.17 21.45
C THR A 138 11.24 5.41 21.05
N PHE A 139 10.58 6.55 20.82
CA PHE A 139 11.18 7.75 20.22
C PHE A 139 11.23 8.96 21.15
N GLY A 140 10.57 8.89 22.29
CA GLY A 140 10.41 10.01 23.20
C GLY A 140 9.48 11.10 22.67
N SER A 141 9.13 12.05 23.56
CA SER A 141 8.14 13.09 23.27
C SER A 141 8.56 14.03 22.13
N GLY A 142 9.84 14.38 22.03
CA GLY A 142 10.31 15.33 21.03
C GLY A 142 10.08 14.86 19.58
N ILE A 143 10.56 13.64 19.24
CA ILE A 143 10.38 13.05 17.91
C ILE A 143 8.90 12.71 17.70
N ALA A 144 8.22 12.19 18.73
CA ALA A 144 6.81 11.82 18.67
C ALA A 144 5.93 13.01 18.28
N GLU A 145 6.04 14.13 18.98
CA GLU A 145 5.19 15.32 18.77
C GLU A 145 5.56 16.09 17.49
N LEU A 146 6.84 16.16 17.17
CA LEU A 146 7.30 16.90 15.99
C LEU A 146 6.98 16.19 14.69
N PHE A 147 7.09 14.86 14.66
CA PHE A 147 6.97 14.09 13.42
C PHE A 147 5.99 12.91 13.50
N LEU A 148 6.21 11.93 14.39
CA LEU A 148 5.56 10.62 14.25
C LEU A 148 4.05 10.66 14.51
N LEU A 149 3.59 11.36 15.54
CA LEU A 149 2.16 11.43 15.86
C LEU A 149 1.38 12.20 14.80
N PRO A 150 1.77 13.44 14.39
CA PRO A 150 1.04 14.16 13.35
C PRO A 150 1.12 13.45 12.00
N TYR A 151 2.28 12.88 11.64
CA TYR A 151 2.43 12.16 10.38
C TYR A 151 1.57 10.89 10.32
N ASN A 152 1.60 10.06 11.37
CA ASN A 152 0.81 8.83 11.39
C ASN A 152 -0.70 9.11 11.40
N PHE A 153 -1.16 10.17 12.11
CA PHE A 153 -2.57 10.59 11.99
C PHE A 153 -2.92 10.98 10.54
N LYS A 154 -2.03 11.68 9.84
CA LYS A 154 -2.25 12.05 8.43
C LYS A 154 -2.26 10.84 7.48
N VAL A 155 -1.45 9.81 7.74
CA VAL A 155 -1.41 8.60 6.91
C VAL A 155 -2.64 7.72 7.14
N TRP A 156 -2.92 7.41 8.40
CA TRP A 156 -3.95 6.45 8.78
C TRP A 156 -5.35 7.05 8.81
N ALA A 157 -5.45 8.37 8.98
CA ALA A 157 -6.68 9.10 9.29
C ALA A 157 -7.39 8.58 10.57
N TYR A 158 -6.67 7.91 11.43
CA TYR A 158 -7.12 7.40 12.73
C TYR A 158 -6.17 7.85 13.84
N PRO A 159 -6.71 8.19 15.04
CA PRO A 159 -5.88 8.48 16.20
C PRO A 159 -4.98 7.29 16.57
N PRO A 160 -3.66 7.48 16.79
CA PRO A 160 -2.78 6.39 17.18
C PRO A 160 -3.15 5.68 18.48
N GLU A 161 -3.97 6.30 19.34
CA GLU A 161 -4.49 5.75 20.58
C GLU A 161 -5.41 4.54 20.40
N ILE A 162 -6.08 4.46 19.24
CA ILE A 162 -7.00 3.35 18.92
C ILE A 162 -6.40 2.36 17.93
N MET A 163 -5.10 2.49 17.65
CA MET A 163 -4.35 1.61 16.75
C MET A 163 -3.46 0.65 17.52
N ASP A 164 -3.33 -0.56 16.99
CA ASP A 164 -2.35 -1.55 17.42
C ASP A 164 -0.94 -1.16 16.92
N TYR A 165 0.10 -1.65 17.55
CA TYR A 165 1.49 -1.44 17.17
C TYR A 165 2.21 -2.71 16.69
N HIS A 166 1.66 -3.90 16.86
CA HIS A 166 2.30 -5.17 16.48
C HIS A 166 2.51 -5.33 14.96
N TRP A 167 1.82 -4.54 14.14
CA TRP A 167 1.97 -4.53 12.68
C TRP A 167 3.27 -3.88 12.18
N ILE A 168 4.00 -3.17 13.05
CA ILE A 168 5.12 -2.29 12.64
C ILE A 168 6.25 -3.08 11.99
N GLY A 169 6.73 -4.14 12.64
CA GLY A 169 7.81 -4.97 12.12
C GLY A 169 9.01 -4.13 11.65
N GLU A 170 9.44 -4.35 10.41
CA GLU A 170 10.55 -3.65 9.75
C GLU A 170 10.19 -2.29 9.12
N ARG A 171 8.96 -1.79 9.32
CA ARG A 171 8.47 -0.59 8.61
C ARG A 171 8.91 0.73 9.21
N VAL A 172 9.35 0.70 10.45
CA VAL A 172 9.77 1.92 11.17
C VAL A 172 11.15 1.72 11.77
N ALA A 173 12.10 2.59 11.38
CA ALA A 173 13.45 2.58 11.92
C ALA A 173 13.46 2.94 13.40
N VAL A 174 13.84 2.02 14.26
CA VAL A 174 14.06 2.30 15.69
C VAL A 174 15.43 3.00 15.82
N PRO A 175 15.51 4.19 16.45
CA PRO A 175 16.75 4.93 16.54
C PRO A 175 17.73 4.29 17.51
N ASP A 176 18.99 4.22 17.11
CA ASP A 176 20.12 4.01 18.01
C ASP A 176 20.64 5.37 18.46
N LEU A 177 20.61 5.63 19.76
CA LEU A 177 21.06 6.92 20.32
C LEU A 177 22.53 7.23 19.97
N CYS A 178 23.41 6.21 19.97
CA CYS A 178 24.82 6.40 19.61
C CYS A 178 24.97 6.82 18.15
N ALA A 179 24.23 6.16 17.23
CA ALA A 179 24.22 6.51 15.81
C ALA A 179 23.63 7.91 15.57
N VAL A 180 22.56 8.30 16.28
CA VAL A 180 21.99 9.65 16.23
C VAL A 180 23.00 10.69 16.71
N MET A 181 23.66 10.47 17.84
CA MET A 181 24.68 11.39 18.36
C MET A 181 25.88 11.54 17.41
N LYS A 182 26.33 10.41 16.81
CA LYS A 182 27.39 10.45 15.81
C LYS A 182 26.97 11.28 14.57
N SER A 183 25.76 11.10 14.06
CA SER A 183 25.23 11.88 12.95
C SER A 183 25.20 13.40 13.27
N ILE A 184 24.90 13.75 14.52
CA ILE A 184 24.94 15.16 14.99
C ILE A 184 26.37 15.70 15.03
N GLU A 185 27.34 14.93 15.49
CA GLU A 185 28.75 15.32 15.57
C GLU A 185 29.40 15.47 14.20
N THR A 186 29.11 14.54 13.27
CA THR A 186 29.72 14.52 11.94
C THR A 186 28.97 15.37 10.92
N GLY A 187 27.67 15.64 11.13
CA GLY A 187 26.80 16.28 10.15
C GLY A 187 26.46 15.39 8.96
N GLU A 188 26.74 14.08 9.03
CA GLU A 188 26.48 13.12 7.95
C GLU A 188 25.06 12.58 7.98
N ASP A 189 24.42 12.53 6.81
CA ASP A 189 23.09 11.96 6.64
C ASP A 189 23.08 10.44 6.73
N GLN A 190 22.09 9.88 7.43
CA GLN A 190 21.83 8.46 7.53
C GLN A 190 20.63 8.11 6.64
N VAL A 191 20.88 7.59 5.43
CA VAL A 191 19.82 7.37 4.40
C VAL A 191 19.63 5.91 3.98
N SER A 192 20.47 4.99 4.42
CA SER A 192 20.56 3.63 3.91
C SER A 192 19.69 2.60 4.64
N TRP A 193 18.58 3.03 5.28
CA TRP A 193 17.73 2.14 6.07
C TRP A 193 16.50 1.65 5.31
N GLY A 194 16.11 0.37 5.55
CA GLY A 194 14.84 -0.24 5.18
C GLY A 194 14.89 -1.11 3.92
N PRO A 195 13.91 -2.02 3.77
CA PRO A 195 13.88 -3.02 2.70
C PRO A 195 13.73 -2.42 1.31
N ASN A 196 13.13 -1.23 1.19
CA ASN A 196 12.94 -0.51 -0.05
C ASN A 196 14.03 0.57 -0.31
N ARG A 197 15.25 0.36 0.20
CA ARG A 197 16.40 1.22 -0.10
C ARG A 197 16.66 1.29 -1.61
N THR A 198 16.50 0.16 -2.29
CA THR A 198 16.48 0.08 -3.74
C THR A 198 15.12 -0.47 -4.17
N PHE A 199 14.60 -0.01 -5.30
CA PHE A 199 13.34 -0.49 -5.84
C PHE A 199 13.35 -0.44 -7.38
N ARG A 200 12.45 -1.20 -7.99
CA ARG A 200 12.18 -1.18 -9.42
C ARG A 200 10.88 -0.44 -9.72
N PHE A 201 10.85 0.20 -10.89
CA PHE A 201 9.61 0.77 -11.41
C PHE A 201 9.48 0.49 -12.91
N PRO A 202 8.29 0.17 -13.46
CA PRO A 202 8.10 -0.08 -14.88
C PRO A 202 8.47 1.13 -15.73
N LYS A 203 9.17 0.91 -16.84
CA LYS A 203 9.49 1.99 -17.79
C LYS A 203 8.25 2.62 -18.39
N HIS A 204 7.18 1.86 -18.59
CA HIS A 204 5.94 2.32 -19.19
C HIS A 204 4.72 1.79 -18.45
N GLY A 205 3.67 2.62 -18.37
CA GLY A 205 2.34 2.21 -17.91
C GLY A 205 2.15 2.15 -16.40
N GLY A 206 3.08 2.73 -15.62
CA GLY A 206 3.00 2.73 -14.16
C GLY A 206 3.08 1.33 -13.57
N THR A 207 2.82 1.21 -12.27
CA THR A 207 2.81 -0.08 -11.55
C THR A 207 1.82 -1.09 -12.15
N GLY A 208 0.68 -0.61 -12.67
CA GLY A 208 -0.37 -1.44 -13.28
C GLY A 208 0.08 -2.23 -14.50
N ALA A 209 1.16 -1.79 -15.18
CA ALA A 209 1.72 -2.51 -16.32
C ALA A 209 2.15 -3.95 -15.97
N VAL A 210 2.69 -4.15 -14.77
CA VAL A 210 3.09 -5.46 -14.25
C VAL A 210 1.90 -6.40 -14.18
N TRP A 211 0.84 -5.97 -13.53
CA TRP A 211 -0.34 -6.80 -13.27
C TRP A 211 -1.13 -7.08 -14.53
N THR A 212 -1.19 -6.09 -15.42
CA THR A 212 -1.75 -6.27 -16.77
C THR A 212 -0.95 -7.31 -17.56
N ALA A 213 0.38 -7.27 -17.49
CA ALA A 213 1.22 -8.24 -18.18
C ALA A 213 1.06 -9.65 -17.61
N ILE A 214 1.06 -9.82 -16.28
CA ILE A 214 0.80 -11.12 -15.63
C ILE A 214 -0.59 -11.66 -16.02
N GLY A 215 -1.62 -10.80 -15.96
CA GLY A 215 -2.97 -11.20 -16.35
C GLY A 215 -3.05 -11.67 -17.80
N ARG A 216 -2.32 -11.03 -18.73
CA ARG A 216 -2.26 -11.43 -20.15
C ARG A 216 -1.47 -12.71 -20.42
N MET A 217 -0.65 -13.18 -19.48
CA MET A 217 0.01 -14.49 -19.58
C MET A 217 -0.95 -15.66 -19.28
N LEU A 218 -2.10 -15.37 -18.68
CA LEU A 218 -3.11 -16.38 -18.36
C LEU A 218 -3.98 -16.70 -19.58
N PRO A 219 -4.51 -17.93 -19.70
CA PRO A 219 -5.46 -18.28 -20.76
C PRO A 219 -6.70 -17.37 -20.71
N ALA A 220 -7.00 -16.70 -21.82
CA ALA A 220 -8.09 -15.72 -21.89
C ALA A 220 -9.47 -16.34 -21.57
N GLU A 221 -9.68 -17.59 -21.94
CA GLU A 221 -10.91 -18.35 -21.70
C GLU A 221 -11.14 -18.68 -20.21
N ARG A 222 -10.12 -18.49 -19.37
CA ARG A 222 -10.20 -18.68 -17.91
C ARG A 222 -10.36 -17.38 -17.12
N VAL A 223 -10.56 -16.26 -17.81
CA VAL A 223 -10.66 -14.95 -17.18
C VAL A 223 -11.91 -14.22 -17.68
N SER A 224 -12.74 -13.77 -16.77
CA SER A 224 -13.88 -12.89 -17.04
C SER A 224 -13.65 -11.53 -16.37
N LEU A 225 -13.27 -10.53 -17.17
CA LEU A 225 -13.24 -9.13 -16.77
C LEU A 225 -14.66 -8.53 -16.81
N SER A 226 -14.86 -7.36 -16.22
CA SER A 226 -16.15 -6.67 -16.11
C SER A 226 -17.25 -7.54 -15.48
N THR A 227 -16.86 -8.51 -14.65
CA THR A 227 -17.74 -9.54 -14.10
C THR A 227 -17.79 -9.39 -12.58
N ARG A 228 -18.71 -8.56 -12.10
CA ARG A 228 -18.88 -8.25 -10.67
C ARG A 228 -19.71 -9.32 -9.96
N VAL A 229 -19.13 -9.91 -8.92
CA VAL A 229 -19.85 -10.81 -8.02
C VAL A 229 -20.81 -10.02 -7.14
N GLU A 230 -22.05 -10.47 -7.03
CA GLU A 230 -23.13 -9.81 -6.29
C GLU A 230 -23.68 -10.68 -5.15
N ARG A 231 -23.55 -12.01 -5.26
CA ARG A 231 -24.01 -12.95 -4.23
C ARG A 231 -23.17 -14.22 -4.21
N ILE A 232 -22.93 -14.72 -3.01
CA ILE A 232 -22.31 -16.04 -2.76
C ILE A 232 -23.26 -16.86 -1.89
N ASP A 233 -23.73 -17.97 -2.43
CA ASP A 233 -24.46 -19.00 -1.70
C ASP A 233 -23.43 -20.02 -1.14
N LEU A 234 -23.08 -19.89 0.11
CA LEU A 234 -22.06 -20.71 0.77
C LEU A 234 -22.50 -22.17 0.92
N GLY A 235 -23.81 -22.42 1.17
CA GLY A 235 -24.36 -23.77 1.34
C GLY A 235 -24.33 -24.58 0.05
N ASN A 236 -24.70 -23.96 -1.06
CA ASN A 236 -24.74 -24.60 -2.38
C ASN A 236 -23.42 -24.43 -3.17
N LYS A 237 -22.47 -23.65 -2.62
CA LYS A 237 -21.19 -23.28 -3.27
C LYS A 237 -21.38 -22.67 -4.65
N VAL A 238 -22.24 -21.65 -4.74
CA VAL A 238 -22.58 -20.96 -5.98
C VAL A 238 -22.32 -19.47 -5.83
N VAL A 239 -21.55 -18.91 -6.76
CA VAL A 239 -21.39 -17.47 -6.95
C VAL A 239 -22.36 -17.01 -8.03
N GLN A 240 -23.01 -15.86 -7.80
CA GLN A 240 -23.82 -15.16 -8.79
C GLN A 240 -23.22 -13.80 -9.09
N THR A 241 -23.07 -13.50 -10.38
CA THR A 241 -22.60 -12.20 -10.87
C THR A 241 -23.78 -11.23 -11.03
N ARG A 242 -23.46 -9.92 -11.18
CA ARG A 242 -24.46 -8.88 -11.45
C ARG A 242 -25.30 -9.15 -12.69
N ASP A 243 -24.71 -9.75 -13.72
CA ASP A 243 -25.37 -10.05 -14.98
C ASP A 243 -26.17 -11.37 -14.93
N GLY A 244 -26.26 -11.97 -13.73
CA GLY A 244 -27.05 -13.16 -13.47
C GLY A 244 -26.35 -14.48 -13.80
N GLU A 245 -25.10 -14.47 -14.24
CA GLU A 245 -24.33 -15.69 -14.41
C GLU A 245 -24.15 -16.42 -13.07
N LYS A 246 -24.09 -17.75 -13.12
CA LYS A 246 -23.87 -18.57 -11.93
C LYS A 246 -22.70 -19.50 -12.13
N TRP A 247 -21.84 -19.52 -11.11
CA TRP A 247 -20.62 -20.34 -11.06
C TRP A 247 -20.66 -21.26 -9.86
N ARG A 248 -20.61 -22.56 -10.06
CA ARG A 248 -20.41 -23.55 -9.01
C ARG A 248 -18.92 -23.77 -8.81
N TYR A 249 -18.47 -23.84 -7.55
CA TYR A 249 -17.08 -24.03 -7.20
C TYR A 249 -16.90 -25.13 -6.15
N ARG A 250 -15.70 -25.70 -6.07
CA ARG A 250 -15.27 -26.55 -4.95
C ARG A 250 -14.53 -25.73 -3.90
N HIS A 251 -13.58 -24.90 -4.34
CA HIS A 251 -12.79 -23.96 -3.53
C HIS A 251 -12.88 -22.58 -4.14
N LEU A 252 -12.98 -21.57 -3.28
CA LEU A 252 -13.08 -20.19 -3.70
C LEU A 252 -12.04 -19.34 -2.93
N ILE A 253 -11.18 -18.62 -3.67
CA ILE A 253 -10.39 -17.54 -3.10
C ILE A 253 -11.00 -16.19 -3.48
N SER A 254 -11.13 -15.30 -2.48
CA SER A 254 -11.60 -13.93 -2.68
C SER A 254 -10.53 -12.94 -2.24
N SER A 255 -10.19 -12.00 -3.11
CA SER A 255 -9.36 -10.85 -2.79
C SER A 255 -10.16 -9.54 -2.58
N MET A 256 -11.50 -9.62 -2.64
CA MET A 256 -12.34 -8.47 -2.28
C MET A 256 -12.17 -8.12 -0.79
N ALA A 257 -12.51 -6.89 -0.45
CA ALA A 257 -12.47 -6.48 0.96
C ALA A 257 -13.40 -7.37 1.81
N LEU A 258 -12.95 -7.72 3.01
CA LEU A 258 -13.65 -8.68 3.89
C LEU A 258 -15.07 -8.23 4.24
N ASP A 259 -15.27 -6.92 4.47
CA ASP A 259 -16.61 -6.33 4.65
C ASP A 259 -17.51 -6.53 3.43
N SER A 260 -16.95 -6.35 2.23
CA SER A 260 -17.67 -6.60 0.98
C SER A 260 -17.98 -8.09 0.80
N LEU A 261 -17.03 -8.98 1.14
CA LEU A 261 -17.27 -10.43 1.10
C LEU A 261 -18.39 -10.84 2.06
N ILE A 262 -18.42 -10.29 3.28
CA ILE A 262 -19.49 -10.54 4.26
C ILE A 262 -20.84 -10.10 3.67
N ASN A 263 -20.91 -8.94 3.04
CA ASN A 263 -22.14 -8.41 2.46
C ASN A 263 -22.68 -9.24 1.30
N VAL A 264 -21.82 -9.79 0.43
CA VAL A 264 -22.25 -10.63 -0.70
C VAL A 264 -22.49 -12.10 -0.30
N ALA A 265 -22.08 -12.52 0.90
CA ALA A 265 -22.28 -13.86 1.47
C ALA A 265 -23.13 -13.80 2.76
N PRO A 266 -24.41 -13.40 2.69
CA PRO A 266 -25.22 -13.12 3.86
C PRO A 266 -25.54 -14.38 4.68
N GLY A 267 -25.83 -14.18 5.97
CA GLY A 267 -26.41 -15.21 6.85
C GLY A 267 -25.40 -16.01 7.68
N VAL A 268 -24.08 -15.78 7.53
CA VAL A 268 -23.06 -16.53 8.30
C VAL A 268 -22.27 -15.65 9.27
N VAL A 269 -22.10 -14.36 8.96
CA VAL A 269 -21.41 -13.39 9.82
C VAL A 269 -22.43 -12.39 10.34
N GLN A 270 -22.32 -12.03 11.63
CA GLN A 270 -23.19 -11.01 12.22
C GLN A 270 -22.90 -9.64 11.60
N ALA A 271 -23.93 -8.86 11.34
CA ALA A 271 -23.82 -7.56 10.65
C ALA A 271 -22.95 -6.54 11.42
N ASP A 272 -22.87 -6.63 12.74
CA ASP A 272 -22.06 -5.75 13.60
C ASP A 272 -20.55 -5.95 13.39
N VAL A 273 -20.11 -7.07 12.82
CA VAL A 273 -18.69 -7.32 12.48
C VAL A 273 -18.21 -6.33 11.41
N VAL A 274 -19.04 -6.06 10.40
CA VAL A 274 -18.70 -5.12 9.32
C VAL A 274 -18.40 -3.73 9.89
N THR A 275 -19.17 -3.29 10.87
CA THR A 275 -18.99 -1.96 11.51
C THR A 275 -17.74 -1.87 12.38
N LYS A 276 -17.13 -3.00 12.75
CA LYS A 276 -15.86 -3.06 13.51
C LYS A 276 -14.63 -2.99 12.61
N LEU A 277 -14.75 -3.37 11.34
CA LEU A 277 -13.66 -3.29 10.38
C LEU A 277 -13.34 -1.82 10.04
N ARG A 278 -12.11 -1.42 10.28
CA ARG A 278 -11.67 -0.03 10.12
C ARG A 278 -10.70 0.10 8.97
N PHE A 279 -10.91 1.12 8.14
CA PHE A 279 -10.04 1.45 7.01
C PHE A 279 -10.06 2.95 6.75
N SER A 280 -9.07 3.42 6.02
CA SER A 280 -9.08 4.76 5.45
C SER A 280 -9.15 4.70 3.92
N ASP A 281 -9.84 5.68 3.34
CA ASP A 281 -9.76 6.00 1.93
C ASP A 281 -8.53 6.87 1.66
N THR A 282 -8.11 6.95 0.41
CA THR A 282 -7.06 7.89 -0.02
C THR A 282 -7.51 8.65 -1.25
N HIS A 283 -7.30 9.95 -1.24
CA HIS A 283 -7.44 10.79 -2.42
C HIS A 283 -6.07 10.95 -3.06
N VAL A 284 -5.97 10.59 -4.32
CA VAL A 284 -4.81 10.85 -5.16
C VAL A 284 -5.09 12.11 -5.98
N VAL A 285 -4.19 13.10 -5.87
CA VAL A 285 -4.23 14.27 -6.77
C VAL A 285 -2.96 14.25 -7.61
N GLY A 286 -3.14 14.06 -8.92
CA GLY A 286 -2.07 14.16 -9.92
C GLY A 286 -2.00 15.57 -10.49
N VAL A 287 -0.80 16.11 -10.64
CA VAL A 287 -0.53 17.42 -11.24
C VAL A 287 0.55 17.27 -12.31
N GLY A 288 0.15 17.43 -13.58
CA GLY A 288 1.05 17.46 -14.73
C GLY A 288 1.48 18.90 -15.03
N ILE A 289 2.76 19.12 -15.21
CA ILE A 289 3.38 20.45 -15.23
C ILE A 289 4.29 20.56 -16.46
N GLU A 290 4.24 21.70 -17.15
CA GLU A 290 5.14 22.04 -18.25
C GLU A 290 6.55 22.42 -17.73
N GLY A 291 7.60 22.06 -18.46
CA GLY A 291 8.99 22.36 -18.11
C GLY A 291 9.67 21.26 -17.33
N GLN A 292 10.64 21.63 -16.51
CA GLN A 292 11.45 20.73 -15.69
C GLN A 292 11.14 20.93 -14.19
N PRO A 293 11.27 19.89 -13.38
CA PRO A 293 11.13 20.04 -11.93
C PRO A 293 12.20 21.00 -11.38
N PRO A 294 11.88 21.73 -10.31
CA PRO A 294 12.89 22.52 -9.59
C PRO A 294 14.09 21.66 -9.18
N GLU A 295 15.28 22.26 -9.11
CA GLU A 295 16.54 21.55 -8.85
C GLU A 295 16.47 20.64 -7.63
N HIS A 296 15.86 21.11 -6.55
CA HIS A 296 15.73 20.37 -5.31
C HIS A 296 14.74 19.18 -5.37
N LEU A 297 13.99 19.00 -6.48
CA LEU A 297 13.08 17.87 -6.70
C LEU A 297 13.59 16.88 -7.74
N LYS A 298 14.63 17.20 -8.50
CA LYS A 298 15.10 16.38 -9.65
C LYS A 298 15.45 14.94 -9.31
N THR A 299 15.90 14.68 -8.08
CA THR A 299 16.32 13.34 -7.65
C THR A 299 15.36 12.70 -6.65
N LYS A 300 14.42 13.48 -6.08
CA LYS A 300 13.55 12.98 -5.02
C LYS A 300 12.52 11.98 -5.56
N CYS A 301 12.41 10.85 -4.87
CA CYS A 301 11.38 9.85 -5.16
C CYS A 301 10.05 10.25 -4.53
N TRP A 302 10.03 10.35 -3.19
CA TRP A 302 8.84 10.80 -2.47
C TRP A 302 9.20 11.58 -1.20
N MET A 303 8.24 12.35 -0.72
CA MET A 303 8.38 13.20 0.44
C MET A 303 7.19 13.04 1.39
N TYR A 304 7.45 13.17 2.69
CA TYR A 304 6.47 13.06 3.76
C TYR A 304 6.18 14.40 4.40
N PHE A 305 4.91 14.65 4.75
CA PHE A 305 4.40 15.94 5.22
C PHE A 305 3.63 15.77 6.54
N PRO A 306 4.28 15.93 7.70
CA PRO A 306 3.62 15.78 9.00
C PRO A 306 2.69 16.94 9.35
N GLU A 307 3.00 18.16 8.91
CA GLU A 307 2.31 19.38 9.33
C GLU A 307 0.87 19.46 8.78
N SER A 308 -0.06 19.92 9.61
CA SER A 308 -1.50 19.94 9.31
C SER A 308 -1.93 20.95 8.24
N HIS A 309 -1.06 21.93 7.94
CA HIS A 309 -1.36 22.96 6.96
C HIS A 309 -1.38 22.43 5.49
N SER A 310 -0.80 21.27 5.22
CA SER A 310 -0.89 20.59 3.92
C SER A 310 -1.92 19.46 3.99
N PRO A 311 -2.81 19.28 3.01
CA PRO A 311 -3.80 18.21 3.05
C PRO A 311 -3.17 16.82 2.91
N TYR A 312 -2.12 16.71 2.11
CA TYR A 312 -1.45 15.45 1.79
C TYR A 312 -0.47 15.01 2.88
N TYR A 313 -0.31 13.71 3.03
CA TYR A 313 0.71 13.09 3.88
C TYR A 313 1.95 12.69 3.10
N ARG A 314 1.82 12.43 1.79
CA ARG A 314 2.91 12.02 0.90
C ARG A 314 2.78 12.70 -0.46
N ILE A 315 3.92 13.03 -1.04
CA ILE A 315 4.04 13.47 -2.43
C ILE A 315 5.11 12.63 -3.11
N THR A 316 4.81 12.16 -4.30
CA THR A 316 5.76 11.51 -5.20
C THR A 316 6.06 12.43 -6.36
N VAL A 317 7.34 12.62 -6.69
CA VAL A 317 7.73 13.21 -7.98
C VAL A 317 7.61 12.09 -9.02
N PHE A 318 6.41 11.93 -9.57
CA PHE A 318 6.03 10.71 -10.25
C PHE A 318 6.74 10.51 -11.59
N SER A 319 7.13 11.62 -12.24
CA SER A 319 8.02 11.60 -13.41
C SER A 319 9.44 11.11 -13.11
N ASN A 320 9.90 11.18 -11.83
CA ASN A 320 11.21 10.62 -11.47
C ASN A 320 11.19 9.08 -11.37
N TYR A 321 10.03 8.45 -11.19
CA TYR A 321 9.92 6.99 -11.22
C TYR A 321 10.07 6.44 -12.64
N SER A 322 9.45 7.15 -13.61
CA SER A 322 9.64 6.94 -15.03
C SER A 322 9.41 8.24 -15.80
N CYS A 323 10.35 8.63 -16.62
CA CYS A 323 10.18 9.76 -17.54
C CYS A 323 9.00 9.53 -18.53
N ASN A 324 8.58 8.29 -18.74
CA ASN A 324 7.45 7.94 -19.60
C ASN A 324 6.08 8.03 -18.88
N ASN A 325 6.06 8.43 -17.60
CA ASN A 325 4.81 8.75 -16.90
C ASN A 325 4.22 10.09 -17.37
N VAL A 326 4.94 10.86 -18.15
CA VAL A 326 4.48 12.09 -18.81
C VAL A 326 4.44 11.91 -20.33
N PRO A 327 3.52 12.58 -21.04
CA PRO A 327 3.40 12.41 -22.48
C PRO A 327 4.59 12.97 -23.29
N ARG A 328 5.29 13.97 -22.75
CA ARG A 328 6.49 14.57 -23.37
C ARG A 328 7.64 14.59 -22.36
N PRO A 329 8.43 13.50 -22.28
CA PRO A 329 9.67 13.48 -21.50
C PRO A 329 10.55 14.69 -21.85
N ASP A 330 11.30 15.20 -20.88
CA ASP A 330 12.15 16.41 -20.99
C ASP A 330 11.41 17.75 -21.09
N GLU A 331 10.13 17.78 -21.48
CA GLU A 331 9.32 18.98 -21.55
C GLU A 331 8.26 19.07 -20.42
N GLN A 332 8.00 17.97 -19.74
CA GLN A 332 6.96 17.88 -18.70
C GLN A 332 7.43 17.04 -17.52
N TRP A 333 6.86 17.32 -16.37
CA TRP A 333 7.04 16.55 -15.16
C TRP A 333 5.74 16.43 -14.37
N SER A 334 5.71 15.60 -13.35
CA SER A 334 4.48 15.37 -12.61
C SER A 334 4.70 15.15 -11.11
N LEU A 335 3.75 15.64 -10.33
CA LEU A 335 3.60 15.38 -8.90
C LEU A 335 2.34 14.55 -8.67
N MET A 336 2.42 13.61 -7.76
CA MET A 336 1.29 12.83 -7.29
C MET A 336 1.21 12.93 -5.77
N THR A 337 0.11 13.45 -5.24
CA THR A 337 -0.10 13.63 -3.80
C THR A 337 -1.11 12.61 -3.27
N GLU A 338 -1.00 12.29 -1.99
CA GLU A 338 -1.90 11.36 -1.32
C GLU A 338 -2.45 11.99 -0.03
N THR A 339 -3.78 12.03 0.07
CA THR A 339 -4.52 12.57 1.23
C THR A 339 -5.46 11.49 1.75
N SER A 340 -5.28 11.05 2.99
CA SER A 340 -6.14 10.04 3.61
C SER A 340 -7.45 10.65 4.13
N GLU A 341 -8.50 9.83 4.17
CA GLU A 341 -9.82 10.20 4.69
C GLU A 341 -10.39 9.10 5.59
N SER A 342 -11.02 9.49 6.67
CA SER A 342 -11.88 8.64 7.51
C SER A 342 -12.88 9.51 8.29
N VAL A 343 -13.70 8.86 9.14
CA VAL A 343 -14.61 9.58 10.05
C VAL A 343 -13.88 10.50 11.05
N HIS A 344 -12.59 10.24 11.33
CA HIS A 344 -11.76 11.06 12.21
C HIS A 344 -11.00 12.17 11.46
N LYS A 345 -10.91 12.09 10.15
CA LYS A 345 -10.24 13.04 9.29
C LYS A 345 -11.02 13.17 7.97
N PRO A 346 -12.16 13.88 7.98
CA PRO A 346 -12.93 14.12 6.77
C PRO A 346 -12.17 15.00 5.79
N VAL A 347 -12.45 14.83 4.48
CA VAL A 347 -11.87 15.61 3.39
C VAL A 347 -12.99 16.33 2.64
N ASP A 348 -12.84 17.64 2.47
CA ASP A 348 -13.68 18.42 1.57
C ASP A 348 -13.25 18.17 0.12
N GLN A 349 -14.01 17.32 -0.56
CA GLN A 349 -13.67 16.86 -1.92
C GLN A 349 -13.77 17.98 -2.95
N GLU A 350 -14.63 18.98 -2.74
CA GLU A 350 -14.82 20.11 -3.66
C GLU A 350 -13.62 21.05 -3.62
N ARG A 351 -12.99 21.20 -2.45
CA ARG A 351 -11.84 22.06 -2.24
C ARG A 351 -10.49 21.37 -2.36
N LEU A 352 -10.46 20.02 -2.34
CA LEU A 352 -9.22 19.25 -2.23
C LEU A 352 -8.19 19.62 -3.30
N LEU A 353 -8.60 19.80 -4.55
CA LEU A 353 -7.67 20.19 -5.63
C LEU A 353 -7.07 21.58 -5.37
N GLU A 354 -7.90 22.56 -5.06
CA GLU A 354 -7.44 23.93 -4.79
C GLU A 354 -6.52 23.98 -3.57
N ASP A 355 -6.92 23.34 -2.47
CA ASP A 355 -6.13 23.26 -1.24
C ASP A 355 -4.78 22.56 -1.47
N THR A 356 -4.79 21.51 -2.30
CA THR A 356 -3.55 20.80 -2.70
C THR A 356 -2.62 21.72 -3.51
N LEU A 357 -3.12 22.40 -4.52
CA LEU A 357 -2.31 23.30 -5.35
C LEU A 357 -1.76 24.48 -4.55
N ASN A 358 -2.54 25.04 -3.63
CA ASN A 358 -2.11 26.11 -2.74
C ASN A 358 -1.03 25.62 -1.76
N ALA A 359 -1.19 24.41 -1.21
CA ALA A 359 -0.19 23.78 -0.37
C ALA A 359 1.13 23.50 -1.12
N LEU A 360 1.06 22.94 -2.34
CA LEU A 360 2.24 22.70 -3.18
C LEU A 360 3.05 23.96 -3.46
N ARG A 361 2.38 25.11 -3.67
CA ARG A 361 3.05 26.39 -3.85
C ARG A 361 3.70 26.89 -2.56
N ARG A 362 2.97 26.85 -1.45
CA ARG A 362 3.46 27.23 -0.12
C ARG A 362 4.66 26.40 0.30
N ASP A 363 4.61 25.08 0.05
CA ASP A 363 5.67 24.12 0.40
C ASP A 363 6.82 24.16 -0.62
N ARG A 364 6.81 25.10 -1.58
CA ARG A 364 7.84 25.34 -2.62
C ARG A 364 8.09 24.16 -3.55
N LEU A 365 7.09 23.30 -3.74
CA LEU A 365 7.14 22.15 -4.62
C LEU A 365 6.61 22.50 -6.01
N LEU A 366 5.73 23.49 -6.10
CA LEU A 366 5.19 24.00 -7.35
C LEU A 366 5.57 25.49 -7.46
N PRO A 367 6.45 25.88 -8.41
CA PRO A 367 6.77 27.29 -8.65
C PRO A 367 5.52 28.13 -8.94
N GLY A 368 5.50 29.37 -8.50
CA GLY A 368 4.36 30.28 -8.75
C GLY A 368 4.07 30.51 -10.24
N SER A 369 5.12 30.45 -11.08
CA SER A 369 5.05 30.56 -12.53
C SER A 369 4.78 29.24 -13.24
N ALA A 370 4.62 28.11 -12.53
CA ALA A 370 4.43 26.82 -13.13
C ALA A 370 3.13 26.75 -13.95
N LYS A 371 3.24 26.31 -15.19
CA LYS A 371 2.11 26.07 -16.07
C LYS A 371 1.60 24.64 -15.85
N ILE A 372 0.47 24.52 -15.17
CA ILE A 372 -0.22 23.25 -14.99
C ILE A 372 -0.92 22.88 -16.30
N VAL A 373 -0.70 21.67 -16.80
CA VAL A 373 -1.26 21.16 -18.05
C VAL A 373 -2.22 20.01 -17.87
N SER A 374 -2.17 19.36 -16.71
CA SER A 374 -3.14 18.33 -16.31
C SER A 374 -3.35 18.33 -14.81
N THR A 375 -4.58 18.04 -14.39
CA THR A 375 -4.93 17.73 -13.00
C THR A 375 -5.89 16.56 -12.95
N VAL A 376 -5.68 15.65 -12.02
CA VAL A 376 -6.56 14.51 -11.77
C VAL A 376 -6.84 14.44 -10.27
N VAL A 377 -8.09 14.20 -9.89
CA VAL A 377 -8.49 13.86 -8.52
C VAL A 377 -9.18 12.52 -8.53
N ARG A 378 -8.69 11.57 -7.74
CA ARG A 378 -9.29 10.25 -7.65
C ARG A 378 -9.39 9.79 -6.20
N LYS A 379 -10.60 9.47 -5.76
CA LYS A 379 -10.84 8.80 -4.48
C LYS A 379 -10.64 7.30 -4.64
N ILE A 380 -9.81 6.72 -3.79
CA ILE A 380 -9.53 5.29 -3.70
C ILE A 380 -10.17 4.80 -2.41
N PRO A 381 -11.32 4.16 -2.49
CA PRO A 381 -11.95 3.55 -1.31
C PRO A 381 -11.12 2.35 -0.86
N HIS A 382 -11.15 2.05 0.44
CA HIS A 382 -10.38 0.94 1.00
C HIS A 382 -8.89 1.02 0.62
N ALA A 383 -8.22 2.16 0.90
CA ALA A 383 -6.80 2.31 0.57
C ALA A 383 -5.90 1.62 1.62
N TYR A 384 -6.21 1.80 2.92
CA TYR A 384 -5.43 1.23 4.02
C TYR A 384 -6.32 0.48 5.02
N PRO A 385 -6.13 -0.85 5.22
CA PRO A 385 -6.76 -1.57 6.31
C PRO A 385 -6.11 -1.11 7.63
N THR A 386 -6.86 -0.38 8.44
CA THR A 386 -6.33 0.18 9.69
C THR A 386 -6.03 -0.93 10.69
N PRO A 387 -4.81 -1.01 11.25
CA PRO A 387 -4.48 -1.96 12.31
C PRO A 387 -5.04 -1.46 13.65
N PHE A 388 -6.34 -1.63 13.87
CA PHE A 388 -7.04 -1.19 15.07
C PHE A 388 -6.84 -2.16 16.25
N LEU A 389 -6.99 -1.66 17.48
CA LEU A 389 -6.89 -2.49 18.69
C LEU A 389 -7.91 -3.62 18.66
N GLY A 390 -7.44 -4.85 18.89
CA GLY A 390 -8.28 -6.05 18.85
C GLY A 390 -8.67 -6.53 17.46
N ARG A 391 -8.00 -6.06 16.39
CA ARG A 391 -8.26 -6.46 14.99
C ARG A 391 -8.32 -7.97 14.82
N ASP A 392 -7.34 -8.70 15.32
CA ASP A 392 -7.25 -10.14 15.09
C ASP A 392 -8.39 -10.91 15.78
N ALA A 393 -8.88 -10.40 16.92
CA ALA A 393 -10.06 -10.98 17.58
C ALA A 393 -11.35 -10.79 16.76
N VAL A 394 -11.41 -9.80 15.87
CA VAL A 394 -12.52 -9.58 14.94
C VAL A 394 -12.33 -10.35 13.65
N VAL A 395 -11.15 -10.25 13.05
CA VAL A 395 -10.87 -10.77 11.70
C VAL A 395 -10.68 -12.28 11.67
N ASP A 396 -9.87 -12.85 12.55
CA ASP A 396 -9.51 -14.27 12.49
C ASP A 396 -10.69 -15.23 12.64
N PRO A 397 -11.69 -14.98 13.51
CA PRO A 397 -12.89 -15.83 13.56
C PRO A 397 -13.67 -15.82 12.23
N VAL A 398 -13.75 -14.65 11.57
CA VAL A 398 -14.45 -14.52 10.29
C VAL A 398 -13.72 -15.27 9.17
N LEU A 399 -12.39 -15.14 9.09
CA LEU A 399 -11.59 -15.89 8.12
C LEU A 399 -11.76 -17.41 8.31
N ARG A 400 -11.69 -17.89 9.57
CA ARG A 400 -11.90 -19.32 9.88
C ARG A 400 -13.31 -19.79 9.51
N LEU A 401 -14.32 -18.95 9.76
CA LEU A 401 -15.70 -19.28 9.42
C LEU A 401 -15.87 -19.48 7.91
N PHE A 402 -15.37 -18.57 7.09
CA PHE A 402 -15.39 -18.69 5.64
C PHE A 402 -14.59 -19.91 5.14
N GLU A 403 -13.41 -20.18 5.72
CA GLU A 403 -12.61 -21.37 5.38
C GLU A 403 -13.41 -22.67 5.61
N GLY A 404 -14.28 -22.73 6.63
CA GLY A 404 -15.18 -23.86 6.87
C GLY A 404 -16.17 -24.12 5.74
N PHE A 405 -16.50 -23.11 4.95
CA PHE A 405 -17.32 -23.22 3.74
C PHE A 405 -16.50 -23.41 2.46
N GLY A 406 -15.18 -23.49 2.55
CA GLY A 406 -14.28 -23.57 1.39
C GLY A 406 -14.07 -22.24 0.67
N VAL A 407 -14.31 -21.11 1.37
CA VAL A 407 -14.07 -19.76 0.90
C VAL A 407 -12.89 -19.16 1.65
N PHE A 408 -11.88 -18.71 0.93
CA PHE A 408 -10.62 -18.21 1.48
C PHE A 408 -10.46 -16.73 1.15
N SER A 409 -10.54 -15.87 2.15
CA SER A 409 -10.33 -14.44 2.00
C SER A 409 -8.85 -14.11 2.18
N ARG A 410 -8.20 -13.55 1.14
CA ARG A 410 -6.75 -13.29 1.10
C ARG A 410 -6.44 -11.93 0.49
N GLY A 411 -5.23 -11.46 0.68
CA GLY A 411 -4.76 -10.19 0.15
C GLY A 411 -5.01 -9.02 1.11
N ARG A 412 -4.68 -7.82 0.64
CA ARG A 412 -4.63 -6.59 1.45
C ARG A 412 -5.86 -6.36 2.31
N PHE A 413 -7.03 -6.39 1.71
CA PHE A 413 -8.30 -6.21 2.40
C PHE A 413 -9.07 -7.51 2.64
N GLY A 414 -8.72 -8.58 1.95
CA GLY A 414 -9.31 -9.89 2.22
C GLY A 414 -8.83 -10.45 3.56
N ALA A 415 -7.55 -10.33 3.87
CA ALA A 415 -6.97 -10.72 5.16
C ALA A 415 -7.04 -9.62 6.22
N TRP A 416 -7.22 -8.35 5.83
CA TRP A 416 -7.24 -7.18 6.72
C TRP A 416 -5.97 -7.01 7.56
N LYS A 417 -4.82 -7.48 7.06
CA LYS A 417 -3.52 -7.46 7.75
C LYS A 417 -2.54 -6.56 7.00
N TYR A 418 -2.34 -5.33 7.48
CA TYR A 418 -1.46 -4.35 6.85
C TYR A 418 0.00 -4.83 6.77
N GLU A 419 0.45 -5.54 7.78
CA GLU A 419 1.82 -6.07 7.91
C GLU A 419 2.24 -7.02 6.77
N VAL A 420 1.28 -7.57 6.04
CA VAL A 420 1.49 -8.48 4.89
C VAL A 420 0.63 -8.07 3.69
N SER A 421 0.56 -6.77 3.42
CA SER A 421 -0.34 -6.22 2.40
C SER A 421 0.35 -5.43 1.28
N ASN A 422 1.68 -5.48 1.17
CA ASN A 422 2.39 -4.99 0.00
C ASN A 422 2.07 -5.86 -1.22
N GLN A 423 2.42 -5.42 -2.41
CA GLN A 423 2.07 -6.12 -3.66
C GLN A 423 2.66 -7.53 -3.70
N ASP A 424 3.92 -7.69 -3.29
CA ASP A 424 4.61 -8.97 -3.18
C ASP A 424 3.95 -9.91 -2.17
N HIS A 425 3.58 -9.41 -0.99
CA HIS A 425 2.82 -10.18 0.00
C HIS A 425 1.45 -10.61 -0.53
N CYS A 426 0.74 -9.72 -1.21
CA CYS A 426 -0.58 -10.03 -1.77
C CYS A 426 -0.47 -11.11 -2.86
N PHE A 427 0.52 -11.01 -3.74
CA PHE A 427 0.79 -12.05 -4.74
C PHE A 427 1.14 -13.39 -4.08
N ALA A 428 2.03 -13.35 -3.08
CA ALA A 428 2.44 -14.55 -2.34
C ALA A 428 1.26 -15.22 -1.62
N GLN A 429 0.36 -14.46 -0.97
CA GLN A 429 -0.82 -15.04 -0.33
C GLN A 429 -1.69 -15.84 -1.31
N GLY A 430 -1.90 -15.34 -2.53
CA GLY A 430 -2.64 -16.09 -3.56
C GLY A 430 -1.90 -17.33 -4.02
N TYR A 431 -0.61 -17.22 -4.28
CA TYR A 431 0.25 -18.32 -4.72
C TYR A 431 0.37 -19.43 -3.67
N GLU A 432 0.60 -19.06 -2.41
CA GLU A 432 0.69 -19.96 -1.26
C GLU A 432 -0.65 -20.66 -0.97
N TRP A 433 -1.77 -19.94 -1.07
CA TRP A 433 -3.11 -20.54 -0.95
C TRP A 433 -3.32 -21.63 -2.00
N ALA A 434 -2.99 -21.37 -3.26
CA ALA A 434 -3.13 -22.35 -4.33
C ALA A 434 -2.26 -23.59 -4.07
N GLU A 435 -1.02 -23.39 -3.59
CA GLU A 435 -0.13 -24.50 -3.20
C GLU A 435 -0.74 -25.34 -2.08
N ARG A 436 -1.20 -24.70 -1.00
CA ARG A 436 -1.83 -25.36 0.15
C ARG A 436 -3.03 -26.23 -0.29
N ILE A 437 -3.93 -25.66 -1.08
CA ILE A 437 -5.16 -26.35 -1.46
C ILE A 437 -4.87 -27.50 -2.42
N VAL A 438 -3.97 -27.32 -3.38
CA VAL A 438 -3.57 -28.36 -4.33
C VAL A 438 -2.90 -29.55 -3.64
N LEU A 439 -2.04 -29.26 -2.64
CA LEU A 439 -1.35 -30.29 -1.87
C LEU A 439 -2.16 -30.87 -0.69
N SER A 440 -3.38 -30.33 -0.45
CA SER A 440 -4.18 -30.65 0.75
C SER A 440 -3.38 -30.47 2.05
N GLY A 441 -2.52 -29.43 2.09
CA GLY A 441 -1.58 -29.17 3.17
C GLY A 441 -2.12 -28.28 4.28
N GLY A 442 -1.31 -28.08 5.31
CA GLY A 442 -1.59 -27.22 6.46
C GLY A 442 -1.36 -25.73 6.20
N LYS A 443 -1.61 -24.92 7.22
CA LYS A 443 -1.39 -23.47 7.19
C LYS A 443 0.08 -23.08 7.04
N ASP A 444 1.01 -23.97 7.35
CA ASP A 444 2.45 -23.77 7.14
C ASP A 444 2.82 -23.52 5.67
N LEU A 445 1.94 -23.88 4.72
CA LEU A 445 2.06 -23.55 3.30
C LEU A 445 1.58 -22.15 2.93
N GLU A 446 1.03 -21.39 3.89
CA GLU A 446 0.67 -19.97 3.74
C GLU A 446 1.47 -19.10 4.76
N PRO A 447 2.82 -19.13 4.75
CA PRO A 447 3.62 -18.40 5.75
C PRO A 447 3.41 -16.90 5.69
N THR A 448 3.12 -16.31 4.53
CA THR A 448 2.84 -14.89 4.40
C THR A 448 1.69 -14.43 5.29
N LEU A 449 0.62 -15.23 5.37
CA LEU A 449 -0.53 -14.86 6.19
C LEU A 449 -0.40 -15.25 7.67
N PHE A 450 0.21 -16.41 7.96
CA PHE A 450 0.21 -17.00 9.29
C PHE A 450 1.52 -16.85 10.07
N HIS A 451 2.62 -16.45 9.39
CA HIS A 451 3.96 -16.30 9.94
C HIS A 451 4.62 -15.01 9.42
N ALA A 452 3.92 -13.88 9.53
CA ALA A 452 4.32 -12.57 9.02
C ALA A 452 5.72 -12.13 9.48
N GLU A 453 6.07 -12.45 10.73
CA GLU A 453 7.37 -12.14 11.33
C GLU A 453 8.53 -12.84 10.61
N VAL A 454 8.33 -14.08 10.17
CA VAL A 454 9.34 -14.85 9.43
C VAL A 454 9.54 -14.30 8.02
N VAL A 455 8.45 -13.92 7.37
CA VAL A 455 8.47 -13.40 6.00
C VAL A 455 9.14 -12.03 5.93
N ASN A 456 8.80 -11.14 6.84
CA ASN A 456 9.31 -9.77 6.87
C ASN A 456 10.81 -9.69 7.23
N CYS A 457 11.41 -10.76 7.79
CA CYS A 457 12.83 -10.83 8.08
C CYS A 457 13.69 -11.37 6.91
N ARG A 458 13.09 -11.90 5.84
CA ARG A 458 13.82 -12.62 4.77
C ARG A 458 14.84 -11.79 3.98
N LYS A 459 14.74 -10.48 3.95
CA LYS A 459 15.67 -9.60 3.20
C LYS A 459 16.91 -9.17 3.96
N ASN A 460 17.02 -9.52 5.21
CA ASN A 460 18.19 -9.20 6.03
C ASN A 460 19.24 -10.32 6.04
N ALA A 461 19.08 -11.33 5.19
CA ALA A 461 20.03 -12.44 5.02
C ALA A 461 20.90 -12.22 3.76
#